data_8925e8d9fc40691eee49bf44fedd412c
#
_entry.id   8925e8d9fc40691eee49bf44fedd412c
#
_cell.length_a   1.000
_cell.length_b   1.000
_cell.length_c   1.000
_cell.angle_alpha   90.00
_cell.angle_beta   90.00
_cell.angle_gamma   90.00
#
_symmetry.space_group_name_H-M   'P 1'
#
loop_
_entity.id
_entity.type
_entity.pdbx_description
1 polymer ?
#
loop_
_entity_poly.entity_id
_entity_poly.type
_entity_poly.pdbx_seq_one_letter_code
_entity_poly.pdbx_strand_id
1 'polypeptide(L)'
;MMDAAVRTFGRLGYQAASMDEIAELAGVSKPLVYLYLHSKEDLFTSCIRREARALLAVVAAAVEGEGAPEERLAAGLLAFFTYTAEHPDAWAVLSRQARAQGEPFATEAERMRDEIAGYVGELIGVAAQGPCDAEGLAQALVGAAEAMANWANGPGGTAPRQAAATLMRLVWTGLGTLTAPGGDLSKRPAAP
;
A
#
# COMPACT_ATOMS: atom_id res chain seq x y z
N MET A 1 14.85 -16.26 -8.69
CA MET A 1 15.77 -15.13 -8.44
C MET A 1 15.03 -13.94 -7.83
N MET A 2 14.00 -13.37 -8.48
CA MET A 2 13.27 -12.21 -7.93
C MET A 2 12.66 -12.49 -6.54
N ASP A 3 12.08 -13.66 -6.30
CA ASP A 3 11.51 -14.00 -4.99
C ASP A 3 12.58 -14.12 -3.90
N ALA A 4 13.76 -14.65 -4.25
CA ALA A 4 14.91 -14.67 -3.36
C ALA A 4 15.36 -13.24 -3.02
N ALA A 5 15.42 -12.35 -4.01
CA ALA A 5 15.80 -10.97 -3.82
C ALA A 5 14.79 -10.23 -2.91
N VAL A 6 13.48 -10.34 -3.18
CA VAL A 6 12.43 -9.73 -2.34
C VAL A 6 12.53 -10.22 -0.90
N ARG A 7 12.73 -11.53 -0.70
CA ARG A 7 12.90 -12.12 0.64
C ARG A 7 14.13 -11.54 1.34
N THR A 8 15.27 -11.47 0.65
CA THR A 8 16.52 -10.96 1.23
C THR A 8 16.41 -9.47 1.55
N PHE A 9 15.93 -8.64 0.62
CA PHE A 9 15.74 -7.22 0.85
C PHE A 9 14.68 -6.92 1.93
N GLY A 10 13.58 -7.65 1.94
CA GLY A 10 12.51 -7.46 2.92
C GLY A 10 12.96 -7.76 4.35
N ARG A 11 13.80 -8.78 4.55
CA ARG A 11 14.26 -9.24 5.86
C ARG A 11 15.50 -8.52 6.36
N LEU A 12 16.52 -8.43 5.52
CA LEU A 12 17.82 -7.87 5.90
C LEU A 12 17.92 -6.36 5.62
N GLY A 13 17.04 -5.84 4.76
CA GLY A 13 17.15 -4.48 4.25
C GLY A 13 18.11 -4.36 3.08
N TYR A 14 18.00 -3.24 2.35
CA TYR A 14 18.81 -2.99 1.15
C TYR A 14 20.31 -2.99 1.46
N GLN A 15 20.74 -2.30 2.52
CA GLN A 15 22.18 -2.15 2.81
C GLN A 15 22.85 -3.47 3.15
N ALA A 16 22.24 -4.28 4.02
CA ALA A 16 22.80 -5.54 4.51
C ALA A 16 22.70 -6.69 3.49
N ALA A 17 21.73 -6.65 2.58
CA ALA A 17 21.54 -7.69 1.56
C ALA A 17 22.75 -7.78 0.62
N SER A 18 23.21 -8.98 0.29
CA SER A 18 24.28 -9.21 -0.68
C SER A 18 23.79 -9.94 -1.93
N MET A 19 24.43 -9.63 -3.06
CA MET A 19 24.15 -10.32 -4.33
C MET A 19 24.50 -11.81 -4.27
N ASP A 20 25.48 -12.17 -3.44
CA ASP A 20 25.92 -13.56 -3.25
C ASP A 20 24.88 -14.37 -2.50
N GLU A 21 24.30 -13.84 -1.40
CA GLU A 21 23.20 -14.47 -0.66
C GLU A 21 21.96 -14.63 -1.54
N ILE A 22 21.64 -13.62 -2.37
CA ILE A 22 20.51 -13.69 -3.29
C ILE A 22 20.73 -14.78 -4.34
N ALA A 23 21.93 -14.89 -4.90
CA ALA A 23 22.27 -15.93 -5.87
C ALA A 23 22.18 -17.33 -5.26
N GLU A 24 22.75 -17.51 -4.06
CA GLU A 24 22.69 -18.77 -3.32
C GLU A 24 21.25 -19.18 -3.01
N LEU A 25 20.44 -18.26 -2.45
CA LEU A 25 19.03 -18.50 -2.14
C LEU A 25 18.19 -18.79 -3.38
N ALA A 26 18.57 -18.22 -4.52
CA ALA A 26 17.91 -18.44 -5.81
C ALA A 26 18.36 -19.73 -6.52
N GLY A 27 19.40 -20.38 -6.03
CA GLY A 27 19.98 -21.56 -6.67
C GLY A 27 20.64 -21.27 -8.03
N VAL A 28 21.16 -20.04 -8.24
CA VAL A 28 21.79 -19.61 -9.48
C VAL A 28 23.23 -19.15 -9.23
N SER A 29 24.05 -19.16 -10.28
CA SER A 29 25.41 -18.65 -10.15
C SER A 29 25.43 -17.11 -10.10
N LYS A 30 26.38 -16.54 -9.34
CA LYS A 30 26.59 -15.09 -9.26
C LYS A 30 26.77 -14.42 -10.64
N PRO A 31 27.56 -14.98 -11.58
CA PRO A 31 27.67 -14.42 -12.93
C PRO A 31 26.32 -14.34 -13.66
N LEU A 32 25.43 -15.30 -13.44
CA LEU A 32 24.10 -15.29 -14.05
C LEU A 32 23.24 -14.15 -13.51
N VAL A 33 23.34 -13.83 -12.22
CA VAL A 33 22.61 -12.70 -11.63
C VAL A 33 23.07 -11.39 -12.27
N TYR A 34 24.39 -11.17 -12.40
CA TYR A 34 24.96 -9.96 -13.00
C TYR A 34 24.74 -9.87 -14.52
N LEU A 35 24.50 -10.98 -15.21
CA LEU A 35 24.15 -10.96 -16.63
C LEU A 35 22.78 -10.32 -16.90
N TYR A 36 21.82 -10.54 -16.01
CA TYR A 36 20.44 -10.03 -16.17
C TYR A 36 20.18 -8.75 -15.39
N LEU A 37 20.93 -8.53 -14.31
CA LEU A 37 20.75 -7.41 -13.40
C LEU A 37 22.14 -6.82 -13.08
N HIS A 38 22.46 -5.74 -13.73
CA HIS A 38 23.82 -5.18 -13.76
C HIS A 38 24.31 -4.72 -12.38
N SER A 39 23.39 -4.39 -11.46
CA SER A 39 23.71 -3.89 -10.12
C SER A 39 22.70 -4.36 -9.08
N LYS A 40 23.04 -4.22 -7.80
CA LYS A 40 22.13 -4.40 -6.67
C LYS A 40 20.99 -3.39 -6.71
N GLU A 41 21.26 -2.18 -7.20
CA GLU A 41 20.30 -1.12 -7.39
C GLU A 41 19.25 -1.49 -8.45
N ASP A 42 19.67 -2.01 -9.61
CA ASP A 42 18.78 -2.47 -10.67
C ASP A 42 17.89 -3.63 -10.20
N LEU A 43 18.48 -4.57 -9.44
CA LEU A 43 17.74 -5.68 -8.84
C LEU A 43 16.68 -5.17 -7.84
N PHE A 44 17.06 -4.25 -6.98
CA PHE A 44 16.15 -3.72 -5.98
C PHE A 44 15.00 -2.91 -6.62
N THR A 45 15.32 -2.05 -7.59
CA THR A 45 14.31 -1.32 -8.39
C THR A 45 13.34 -2.29 -9.09
N SER A 46 13.87 -3.37 -9.66
CA SER A 46 13.04 -4.40 -10.30
C SER A 46 12.13 -5.12 -9.31
N CYS A 47 12.61 -5.36 -8.07
CA CYS A 47 11.78 -5.90 -7.00
C CYS A 47 10.65 -4.93 -6.63
N ILE A 48 10.96 -3.65 -6.41
CA ILE A 48 9.96 -2.62 -6.08
C ILE A 48 8.89 -2.57 -7.17
N ARG A 49 9.28 -2.46 -8.44
CA ARG A 49 8.35 -2.39 -9.58
C ARG A 49 7.45 -3.62 -9.70
N ARG A 50 8.01 -4.81 -9.47
CA ARG A 50 7.24 -6.05 -9.52
C ARG A 50 6.19 -6.11 -8.41
N GLU A 51 6.62 -5.86 -7.18
CA GLU A 51 5.73 -5.94 -6.02
C GLU A 51 4.69 -4.82 -6.02
N ALA A 52 5.07 -3.62 -6.47
CA ALA A 52 4.14 -2.52 -6.66
C ALA A 52 3.02 -2.86 -7.66
N ARG A 53 3.40 -3.43 -8.81
CA ARG A 53 2.41 -3.87 -9.82
C ARG A 53 1.50 -4.99 -9.29
N ALA A 54 2.06 -5.94 -8.54
CA ALA A 54 1.28 -7.04 -7.98
C ALA A 54 0.24 -6.53 -6.96
N LEU A 55 0.65 -5.67 -6.04
CA LEU A 55 -0.27 -5.05 -5.08
C LEU A 55 -1.33 -4.20 -5.79
N LEU A 56 -0.92 -3.34 -6.73
CA LEU A 56 -1.84 -2.50 -7.50
C LEU A 56 -2.87 -3.34 -8.26
N ALA A 57 -2.45 -4.42 -8.92
CA ALA A 57 -3.36 -5.29 -9.67
C ALA A 57 -4.42 -5.93 -8.77
N VAL A 58 -4.04 -6.38 -7.57
CA VAL A 58 -4.98 -7.00 -6.60
C VAL A 58 -5.98 -5.96 -6.09
N VAL A 59 -5.53 -4.75 -5.77
CA VAL A 59 -6.40 -3.66 -5.31
C VAL A 59 -7.32 -3.20 -6.43
N ALA A 60 -6.79 -2.94 -7.65
CA ALA A 60 -7.56 -2.51 -8.81
C ALA A 60 -8.68 -3.50 -9.13
N ALA A 61 -8.36 -4.80 -9.23
CA ALA A 61 -9.35 -5.83 -9.50
C ALA A 61 -10.49 -5.88 -8.44
N ALA A 62 -10.16 -5.59 -7.18
CA ALA A 62 -11.16 -5.56 -6.11
C ALA A 62 -12.06 -4.32 -6.17
N VAL A 63 -11.53 -3.17 -6.58
CA VAL A 63 -12.29 -1.92 -6.65
C VAL A 63 -13.01 -1.72 -7.99
N GLU A 64 -12.61 -2.39 -9.06
CA GLU A 64 -13.27 -2.39 -10.37
C GLU A 64 -14.54 -3.26 -10.43
N GLY A 65 -14.80 -4.07 -9.38
CA GLY A 65 -15.97 -4.94 -9.29
C GLY A 65 -17.31 -4.19 -9.35
N GLU A 66 -18.39 -4.93 -9.59
CA GLU A 66 -19.76 -4.39 -9.51
C GLU A 66 -20.14 -4.16 -8.05
N GLY A 67 -20.99 -3.15 -7.80
CA GLY A 67 -21.50 -2.85 -6.47
C GLY A 67 -21.44 -1.38 -6.09
N ALA A 68 -21.99 -1.09 -4.91
CA ALA A 68 -21.95 0.26 -4.34
C ALA A 68 -20.50 0.70 -4.03
N PRO A 69 -20.18 2.00 -4.08
CA PRO A 69 -18.86 2.50 -3.75
C PRO A 69 -18.32 2.01 -2.39
N GLU A 70 -19.21 1.87 -1.40
CA GLU A 70 -18.88 1.30 -0.08
C GLU A 70 -18.35 -0.13 -0.18
N GLU A 71 -19.05 -0.98 -0.92
CA GLU A 71 -18.70 -2.40 -1.10
C GLU A 71 -17.37 -2.54 -1.84
N ARG A 72 -17.17 -1.74 -2.90
CA ARG A 72 -15.94 -1.69 -3.68
C ARG A 72 -14.76 -1.21 -2.85
N LEU A 73 -14.93 -0.18 -2.02
CA LEU A 73 -13.89 0.31 -1.12
C LEU A 73 -13.55 -0.74 -0.05
N ALA A 74 -14.56 -1.39 0.53
CA ALA A 74 -14.36 -2.46 1.49
C ALA A 74 -13.60 -3.66 0.89
N ALA A 75 -13.93 -4.04 -0.36
CA ALA A 75 -13.23 -5.09 -1.11
C ALA A 75 -11.76 -4.70 -1.37
N GLY A 76 -11.49 -3.47 -1.80
CA GLY A 76 -10.14 -2.95 -2.01
C GLY A 76 -9.30 -2.96 -0.72
N LEU A 77 -9.85 -2.51 0.40
CA LEU A 77 -9.19 -2.57 1.70
C LEU A 77 -8.90 -4.02 2.13
N LEU A 78 -9.86 -4.92 1.94
CA LEU A 78 -9.65 -6.35 2.26
C LEU A 78 -8.54 -6.95 1.39
N ALA A 79 -8.54 -6.68 0.10
CA ALA A 79 -7.53 -7.14 -0.83
C ALA A 79 -6.13 -6.60 -0.45
N PHE A 80 -6.03 -5.31 -0.13
CA PHE A 80 -4.79 -4.69 0.35
C PHE A 80 -4.25 -5.36 1.61
N PHE A 81 -5.07 -5.49 2.67
CA PHE A 81 -4.61 -6.10 3.92
C PHE A 81 -4.28 -7.58 3.77
N THR A 82 -5.03 -8.31 2.93
CA THR A 82 -4.74 -9.72 2.63
C THR A 82 -3.38 -9.84 1.94
N TYR A 83 -3.15 -9.06 0.89
CA TYR A 83 -1.87 -9.06 0.18
C TYR A 83 -0.69 -8.74 1.11
N THR A 84 -0.78 -7.70 1.93
CA THR A 84 0.32 -7.31 2.82
C THR A 84 0.62 -8.37 3.89
N ALA A 85 -0.39 -9.10 4.34
CA ALA A 85 -0.23 -10.19 5.31
C ALA A 85 0.35 -11.47 4.67
N GLU A 86 -0.04 -11.81 3.45
CA GLU A 86 0.44 -12.99 2.72
C GLU A 86 1.84 -12.78 2.13
N HIS A 87 2.21 -11.52 1.86
CA HIS A 87 3.50 -11.14 1.26
C HIS A 87 4.30 -10.16 2.15
N PRO A 88 4.66 -10.53 3.39
CA PRO A 88 5.27 -9.61 4.34
C PRO A 88 6.64 -9.08 3.90
N ASP A 89 7.43 -9.88 3.18
CA ASP A 89 8.74 -9.45 2.65
C ASP A 89 8.54 -8.42 1.50
N ALA A 90 7.54 -8.63 0.63
CA ALA A 90 7.16 -7.68 -0.42
C ALA A 90 6.65 -6.36 0.18
N TRP A 91 5.77 -6.43 1.19
CA TRP A 91 5.30 -5.25 1.90
C TRP A 91 6.43 -4.49 2.58
N ALA A 92 7.40 -5.18 3.18
CA ALA A 92 8.57 -4.55 3.77
C ALA A 92 9.42 -3.81 2.73
N VAL A 93 9.58 -4.37 1.53
CA VAL A 93 10.27 -3.71 0.41
C VAL A 93 9.57 -2.41 0.03
N LEU A 94 8.25 -2.43 -0.15
CA LEU A 94 7.48 -1.26 -0.60
C LEU A 94 7.33 -0.19 0.48
N SER A 95 6.96 -0.59 1.71
CA SER A 95 6.57 0.35 2.76
C SER A 95 7.74 0.96 3.53
N ARG A 96 8.81 0.22 3.69
CA ARG A 96 9.96 0.62 4.52
C ARG A 96 11.24 0.77 3.75
N GLN A 97 11.63 -0.26 2.97
CA GLN A 97 12.96 -0.30 2.36
C GLN A 97 13.10 0.72 1.21
N ALA A 98 12.11 0.81 0.32
CA ALA A 98 12.15 1.77 -0.78
C ALA A 98 12.23 3.21 -0.27
N ARG A 99 11.41 3.58 0.71
CA ARG A 99 11.40 4.93 1.30
C ARG A 99 12.69 5.26 2.06
N ALA A 100 13.25 4.29 2.80
CA ALA A 100 14.46 4.50 3.60
C ALA A 100 15.72 4.75 2.76
N GLN A 101 15.74 4.29 1.50
CA GLN A 101 16.90 4.47 0.61
C GLN A 101 16.83 5.78 -0.20
N GLY A 102 15.68 6.49 -0.20
CA GLY A 102 15.51 7.70 -1.02
C GLY A 102 15.41 7.39 -2.51
N GLU A 103 15.79 8.37 -3.34
CA GLU A 103 15.74 8.23 -4.80
C GLU A 103 16.78 7.24 -5.35
N PRO A 104 16.44 6.49 -6.41
CA PRO A 104 15.19 6.51 -7.19
C PRO A 104 14.09 5.60 -6.61
N PHE A 105 14.34 4.92 -5.52
CA PHE A 105 13.49 3.85 -4.98
C PHE A 105 12.18 4.40 -4.37
N ALA A 106 12.27 5.55 -3.70
CA ALA A 106 11.10 6.21 -3.10
C ALA A 106 10.06 6.55 -4.16
N THR A 107 10.49 7.13 -5.29
CA THR A 107 9.61 7.50 -6.40
C THR A 107 8.82 6.31 -6.96
N GLU A 108 9.42 5.13 -7.06
CA GLU A 108 8.70 3.94 -7.56
C GLU A 108 7.60 3.48 -6.60
N ALA A 109 7.85 3.55 -5.29
CA ALA A 109 6.85 3.21 -4.28
C ALA A 109 5.75 4.29 -4.17
N GLU A 110 6.11 5.56 -4.30
CA GLU A 110 5.17 6.69 -4.30
C GLU A 110 4.21 6.63 -5.50
N ARG A 111 4.71 6.32 -6.69
CA ARG A 111 3.88 6.16 -7.88
C ARG A 111 2.76 5.13 -7.67
N MET A 112 3.09 3.96 -7.12
CA MET A 112 2.08 2.94 -6.77
C MET A 112 1.05 3.49 -5.77
N ARG A 113 1.52 4.21 -4.77
CA ARG A 113 0.67 4.80 -3.74
C ARG A 113 -0.30 5.81 -4.34
N ASP A 114 0.16 6.65 -5.25
CA ASP A 114 -0.66 7.67 -5.92
C ASP A 114 -1.70 7.03 -6.86
N GLU A 115 -1.36 5.93 -7.55
CA GLU A 115 -2.31 5.18 -8.35
C GLU A 115 -3.43 4.58 -7.48
N ILE A 116 -3.10 4.00 -6.33
CA ILE A 116 -4.11 3.50 -5.37
C ILE A 116 -4.97 4.65 -4.83
N ALA A 117 -4.35 5.79 -4.49
CA ALA A 117 -5.08 6.97 -4.04
C ALA A 117 -6.04 7.51 -5.12
N GLY A 118 -5.67 7.41 -6.39
CA GLY A 118 -6.54 7.74 -7.52
C GLY A 118 -7.83 6.89 -7.53
N TYR A 119 -7.71 5.57 -7.44
CA TYR A 119 -8.90 4.68 -7.35
C TYR A 119 -9.78 4.99 -6.14
N VAL A 120 -9.16 5.24 -4.98
CA VAL A 120 -9.91 5.60 -3.77
C VAL A 120 -10.62 6.94 -3.93
N GLY A 121 -9.95 7.94 -4.53
CA GLY A 121 -10.52 9.26 -4.77
C GLY A 121 -11.74 9.21 -5.71
N GLU A 122 -11.68 8.40 -6.76
CA GLU A 122 -12.82 8.18 -7.65
C GLU A 122 -14.02 7.57 -6.90
N LEU A 123 -13.79 6.56 -6.07
CA LEU A 123 -14.87 5.94 -5.26
C LEU A 123 -15.47 6.92 -4.26
N ILE A 124 -14.65 7.73 -3.59
CA ILE A 124 -15.12 8.77 -2.67
C ILE A 124 -15.92 9.82 -3.43
N GLY A 125 -15.45 10.28 -4.59
CA GLY A 125 -16.14 11.26 -5.42
C GLY A 125 -17.51 10.77 -5.90
N VAL A 126 -17.63 9.49 -6.26
CA VAL A 126 -18.94 8.88 -6.63
C VAL A 126 -19.86 8.72 -5.42
N ALA A 127 -19.31 8.40 -4.25
CA ALA A 127 -20.12 8.23 -3.02
C ALA A 127 -20.58 9.56 -2.42
N ALA A 128 -19.82 10.63 -2.64
CA ALA A 128 -20.14 11.94 -2.09
C ALA A 128 -21.41 12.54 -2.72
N GLN A 129 -22.33 12.99 -1.87
CA GLN A 129 -23.58 13.63 -2.31
C GLN A 129 -23.44 15.16 -2.52
N GLY A 130 -22.20 15.68 -2.43
CA GLY A 130 -21.91 17.10 -2.56
C GLY A 130 -20.40 17.35 -2.71
N PRO A 131 -19.97 18.64 -2.77
CA PRO A 131 -18.57 18.97 -2.86
C PRO A 131 -17.78 18.37 -1.70
N CYS A 132 -16.73 17.61 -2.02
CA CYS A 132 -15.79 17.05 -1.04
C CYS A 132 -14.36 17.11 -1.60
N ASP A 133 -13.39 17.17 -0.71
CA ASP A 133 -11.97 17.00 -1.05
C ASP A 133 -11.65 15.49 -1.18
N ALA A 134 -12.07 14.90 -2.30
CA ALA A 134 -11.89 13.46 -2.55
C ALA A 134 -10.42 13.07 -2.61
N GLU A 135 -9.55 13.94 -3.12
CA GLU A 135 -8.10 13.71 -3.20
C GLU A 135 -7.47 13.67 -1.81
N GLY A 136 -7.70 14.70 -1.00
CA GLY A 136 -7.19 14.76 0.38
C GLY A 136 -7.70 13.59 1.24
N LEU A 137 -8.98 13.24 1.11
CA LEU A 137 -9.56 12.08 1.80
C LEU A 137 -8.94 10.76 1.34
N ALA A 138 -8.68 10.60 0.05
CA ALA A 138 -8.01 9.41 -0.49
C ALA A 138 -6.58 9.28 0.05
N GLN A 139 -5.81 10.36 0.05
CA GLN A 139 -4.45 10.37 0.61
C GLN A 139 -4.46 10.02 2.11
N ALA A 140 -5.40 10.57 2.87
CA ALA A 140 -5.55 10.25 4.28
C ALA A 140 -5.89 8.77 4.51
N LEU A 141 -6.82 8.22 3.70
CA LEU A 141 -7.22 6.81 3.80
C LEU A 141 -6.07 5.87 3.45
N VAL A 142 -5.34 6.13 2.36
CA VAL A 142 -4.19 5.33 1.97
C VAL A 142 -3.11 5.37 3.06
N GLY A 143 -2.80 6.54 3.61
CA GLY A 143 -1.88 6.66 4.74
C GLY A 143 -2.32 5.89 5.99
N ALA A 144 -3.61 5.93 6.32
CA ALA A 144 -4.17 5.18 7.43
C ALA A 144 -4.12 3.66 7.17
N ALA A 145 -4.38 3.21 5.94
CA ALA A 145 -4.26 1.81 5.54
C ALA A 145 -2.82 1.29 5.66
N GLU A 146 -1.83 2.06 5.20
CA GLU A 146 -0.41 1.73 5.34
C GLU A 146 0.02 1.61 6.80
N ALA A 147 -0.37 2.59 7.65
CA ALA A 147 -0.07 2.55 9.07
C ALA A 147 -0.70 1.34 9.75
N MET A 148 -1.95 1.05 9.41
CA MET A 148 -2.67 -0.11 9.95
C MET A 148 -2.08 -1.43 9.45
N ALA A 149 -1.64 -1.55 8.19
CA ALA A 149 -0.98 -2.75 7.69
C ALA A 149 0.34 -3.02 8.42
N ASN A 150 1.14 -1.98 8.66
CA ASN A 150 2.38 -2.11 9.43
C ASN A 150 2.13 -2.60 10.86
N TRP A 151 1.07 -2.11 11.51
CA TRP A 151 0.68 -2.57 12.84
C TRP A 151 0.08 -3.98 12.81
N ALA A 152 -0.84 -4.26 11.88
CA ALA A 152 -1.54 -5.54 11.80
C ALA A 152 -0.60 -6.72 11.47
N ASN A 153 0.44 -6.47 10.67
CA ASN A 153 1.45 -7.46 10.31
C ASN A 153 2.58 -7.58 11.36
N GLY A 154 2.52 -6.78 12.43
CA GLY A 154 3.47 -6.82 13.54
C GLY A 154 3.08 -7.81 14.66
N PRO A 155 3.92 -7.94 15.70
CA PRO A 155 3.62 -8.77 16.86
C PRO A 155 2.33 -8.30 17.55
N GLY A 156 1.38 -9.21 17.76
CA GLY A 156 0.08 -8.90 18.36
C GLY A 156 -0.90 -8.16 17.44
N GLY A 157 -0.63 -8.14 16.14
CA GLY A 157 -1.51 -7.55 15.14
C GLY A 157 -2.82 -8.30 14.94
N THR A 158 -3.56 -7.95 13.91
CA THR A 158 -4.93 -8.44 13.68
C THR A 158 -5.07 -9.06 12.29
N ALA A 159 -6.09 -9.90 12.11
CA ALA A 159 -6.36 -10.51 10.81
C ALA A 159 -6.75 -9.46 9.75
N PRO A 160 -6.42 -9.69 8.46
CA PRO A 160 -6.72 -8.77 7.36
C PRO A 160 -8.17 -8.30 7.32
N ARG A 161 -9.12 -9.20 7.48
CA ARG A 161 -10.55 -8.90 7.52
C ARG A 161 -10.92 -7.95 8.66
N GLN A 162 -10.31 -8.10 9.81
CA GLN A 162 -10.55 -7.25 10.96
C GLN A 162 -9.95 -5.85 10.75
N ALA A 163 -8.74 -5.77 10.20
CA ALA A 163 -8.11 -4.49 9.83
C ALA A 163 -8.96 -3.71 8.83
N ALA A 164 -9.41 -4.38 7.75
CA ALA A 164 -10.30 -3.80 6.75
C ALA A 164 -11.61 -3.29 7.37
N ALA A 165 -12.28 -4.10 8.18
CA ALA A 165 -13.54 -3.72 8.82
C ALA A 165 -13.37 -2.55 9.81
N THR A 166 -12.25 -2.49 10.52
CA THR A 166 -11.97 -1.40 11.45
C THR A 166 -11.75 -0.08 10.72
N LEU A 167 -10.92 -0.10 9.66
CA LEU A 167 -10.66 1.09 8.87
C LEU A 167 -11.91 1.54 8.11
N MET A 168 -12.67 0.61 7.55
CA MET A 168 -13.93 0.90 6.84
C MET A 168 -14.94 1.60 7.75
N ARG A 169 -15.13 1.13 8.97
CA ARG A 169 -16.04 1.80 9.96
C ARG A 169 -15.59 3.23 10.26
N LEU A 170 -14.28 3.45 10.45
CA LEU A 170 -13.74 4.77 10.72
C LEU A 170 -14.02 5.74 9.56
N VAL A 171 -13.76 5.30 8.34
CA VAL A 171 -13.85 6.13 7.14
C VAL A 171 -15.30 6.35 6.74
N TRP A 172 -16.09 5.29 6.66
CA TRP A 172 -17.47 5.39 6.17
C TRP A 172 -18.38 6.18 7.10
N THR A 173 -18.23 6.00 8.42
CA THR A 173 -18.94 6.84 9.40
C THR A 173 -18.53 8.30 9.30
N GLY A 174 -17.23 8.57 9.13
CA GLY A 174 -16.71 9.94 8.91
C GLY A 174 -17.22 10.55 7.62
N LEU A 175 -17.14 9.83 6.49
CA LEU A 175 -17.67 10.28 5.19
C LEU A 175 -19.18 10.57 5.25
N GLY A 176 -19.96 9.74 5.91
CA GLY A 176 -21.40 9.95 6.07
C GLY A 176 -21.74 11.25 6.82
N THR A 177 -20.90 11.67 7.77
CA THR A 177 -21.09 12.96 8.47
C THR A 177 -20.63 14.17 7.66
N LEU A 178 -19.62 14.01 6.81
CA LEU A 178 -19.12 15.08 5.92
C LEU A 178 -20.07 15.35 4.74
N THR A 179 -20.82 14.33 4.32
CA THR A 179 -21.81 14.45 3.23
C THR A 179 -23.21 14.86 3.70
N ALA A 180 -23.45 14.92 5.01
CA ALA A 180 -24.72 15.42 5.56
C ALA A 180 -24.83 16.94 5.36
N PRO A 181 -25.95 17.48 4.84
CA PRO A 181 -26.15 18.91 4.69
C PRO A 181 -26.12 19.57 6.09
N GLY A 182 -25.03 20.26 6.43
CA GLY A 182 -24.85 20.95 7.71
C GLY A 182 -23.51 20.78 8.40
N GLY A 183 -22.59 19.97 7.85
CA GLY A 183 -21.26 19.73 8.43
C GLY A 183 -20.23 20.85 8.17
N ASP A 184 -20.58 22.10 8.43
CA ASP A 184 -19.62 23.22 8.40
C ASP A 184 -18.80 23.22 9.70
N LEU A 185 -17.60 22.62 9.64
CA LEU A 185 -16.64 22.63 10.75
C LEU A 185 -16.09 24.03 11.07
N SER A 186 -16.44 25.06 10.29
CA SER A 186 -16.04 26.46 10.55
C SER A 186 -16.83 27.11 11.69
N LYS A 187 -17.96 26.50 12.12
CA LYS A 187 -18.75 26.97 13.25
C LYS A 187 -18.37 26.26 14.55
N ARG A 188 -17.13 26.44 15.03
CA ARG A 188 -16.82 26.18 16.44
C ARG A 188 -17.51 27.27 17.27
N PRO A 189 -18.35 26.91 18.26
CA PRO A 189 -18.82 27.91 19.21
C PRO A 189 -17.60 28.47 19.94
N ALA A 190 -17.53 29.78 20.03
CA ALA A 190 -16.54 30.46 20.88
C ALA A 190 -16.75 29.92 22.31
N ALA A 191 -15.66 29.45 22.91
CA ALA A 191 -15.68 29.02 24.30
C ALA A 191 -16.00 30.24 25.21
N PRO A 192 -16.71 30.00 26.33
CA PRO A 192 -17.09 31.06 27.27
C PRO A 192 -15.88 31.68 28.01
#